data_a326f0cbc531eef190ec72ce62c4cadf
#
_entry.id   a326f0cbc531eef190ec72ce62c4cadf
#
_cell.length_a   1.000
_cell.length_b   1.000
_cell.length_c   1.000
_cell.angle_alpha   90.00
_cell.angle_beta   90.00
_cell.angle_gamma   90.00
#
_symmetry.space_group_name_H-M   'P 1'
#
loop_
_entity.id
_entity.type
_entity.pdbx_description
1 polymer ?
#
loop_
_entity_poly.entity_id
_entity_poly.type
_entity_poly.pdbx_seq_one_letter_code
_entity_poly.pdbx_strand_id
1 'polypeptide(L)'
;MPTFVDAEPRGDERTALLNYLAAQRGGIRRALLGLSEEQAARKPTVSELSLVGLLKHVTEVEQSWIMGTLAGRPAETVQRTLETLHESFEPVGEETVAGLLGYQERVARQTEEYVRSLPDLDVVVTLPEAPWYPEERDRSARWILLTLIQEVARHAGHADIIREAIDGKTAFVLVDEAGDGAV
;
A
#
# COMPACT_ATOMS: atom_id res chain seq x y z
N MET A 1 6.12 13.60 10.81
CA MET A 1 6.62 12.27 10.40
C MET A 1 5.83 11.25 11.17
N PRO A 2 4.97 10.50 10.53
CA PRO A 2 3.99 9.69 11.25
C PRO A 2 4.56 8.43 11.89
N THR A 3 5.70 7.91 11.46
CA THR A 3 6.23 6.67 12.03
C THR A 3 7.74 6.64 11.87
N PHE A 4 8.47 6.46 12.96
CA PHE A 4 9.87 6.03 12.89
C PHE A 4 9.87 4.55 12.50
N VAL A 5 10.59 4.24 11.42
CA VAL A 5 10.87 2.85 11.10
C VAL A 5 11.96 2.38 12.04
N ASP A 6 11.60 1.47 12.92
CA ASP A 6 12.57 0.83 13.81
C ASP A 6 13.39 -0.17 12.97
N ALA A 7 14.48 0.33 12.39
CA ALA A 7 15.44 -0.50 11.69
C ALA A 7 16.63 -0.71 12.62
N GLU A 8 16.89 -1.94 12.99
CA GLU A 8 18.09 -2.28 13.72
C GLU A 8 19.33 -1.74 12.99
N PRO A 9 20.30 -1.08 13.67
CA PRO A 9 21.48 -0.49 13.03
C PRO A 9 22.32 -1.49 12.21
N ARG A 10 22.10 -2.78 12.41
CA ARG A 10 22.77 -3.90 11.73
C ARG A 10 21.78 -4.92 11.18
N GLY A 11 20.50 -4.53 11.00
CA GLY A 11 19.47 -5.38 10.40
C GLY A 11 19.79 -5.71 8.94
N ASP A 12 19.23 -6.82 8.48
CA ASP A 12 19.34 -7.18 7.07
C ASP A 12 18.46 -6.26 6.19
N GLU A 13 18.87 -6.06 4.95
CA GLU A 13 18.19 -5.20 3.98
C GLU A 13 16.71 -5.60 3.78
N ARG A 14 16.43 -6.90 3.74
CA ARG A 14 15.08 -7.44 3.54
C ARG A 14 14.14 -6.99 4.64
N THR A 15 14.55 -7.16 5.90
CA THR A 15 13.80 -6.72 7.07
C THR A 15 13.61 -5.20 7.05
N ALA A 16 14.65 -4.43 6.71
CA ALA A 16 14.53 -2.98 6.60
C ALA A 16 13.47 -2.56 5.57
N LEU A 17 13.49 -3.13 4.34
CA LEU A 17 12.51 -2.80 3.30
C LEU A 17 11.09 -3.19 3.70
N LEU A 18 10.89 -4.35 4.33
CA LEU A 18 9.57 -4.76 4.83
C LEU A 18 9.07 -3.82 5.93
N ASN A 19 9.92 -3.39 6.85
CA ASN A 19 9.55 -2.44 7.91
C ASN A 19 9.19 -1.06 7.34
N TYR A 20 9.93 -0.57 6.33
CA TYR A 20 9.57 0.68 5.64
C TYR A 20 8.22 0.56 4.95
N LEU A 21 7.94 -0.54 4.26
CA LEU A 21 6.65 -0.78 3.61
C LEU A 21 5.51 -0.85 4.64
N ALA A 22 5.72 -1.56 5.75
CA ALA A 22 4.76 -1.65 6.86
C ALA A 22 4.43 -0.28 7.46
N ALA A 23 5.44 0.57 7.68
CA ALA A 23 5.26 1.92 8.19
C ALA A 23 4.37 2.78 7.26
N GLN A 24 4.55 2.67 5.94
CA GLN A 24 3.71 3.42 4.99
C GLN A 24 2.27 2.91 4.96
N ARG A 25 2.05 1.58 5.00
CA ARG A 25 0.71 1.00 5.15
C ARG A 25 0.03 1.49 6.43
N GLY A 26 0.77 1.54 7.55
CA GLY A 26 0.32 2.06 8.83
C GLY A 26 -0.17 3.51 8.73
N GLY A 27 0.48 4.36 7.94
CA GLY A 27 0.04 5.73 7.67
C GLY A 27 -1.38 5.78 7.09
N ILE A 28 -1.66 4.98 6.06
CA ILE A 28 -2.98 4.92 5.42
C ILE A 28 -4.04 4.35 6.39
N ARG A 29 -3.70 3.28 7.13
CA ARG A 29 -4.62 2.69 8.13
C ARG A 29 -5.00 3.70 9.22
N ARG A 30 -4.03 4.43 9.75
CA ARG A 30 -4.28 5.47 10.77
C ARG A 30 -5.13 6.61 10.24
N ALA A 31 -4.98 6.98 8.97
CA ALA A 31 -5.85 7.98 8.36
C ALA A 31 -7.33 7.59 8.34
N LEU A 32 -7.66 6.30 8.44
CA LEU A 32 -9.03 5.77 8.53
C LEU A 32 -9.53 5.60 9.97
N LEU A 33 -8.67 5.78 10.99
CA LEU A 33 -9.00 5.51 12.38
C LEU A 33 -10.21 6.33 12.86
N GLY A 34 -11.26 5.63 13.32
CA GLY A 34 -12.46 6.23 13.90
C GLY A 34 -13.40 6.92 12.91
N LEU A 35 -13.15 6.81 11.60
CA LEU A 35 -14.06 7.33 10.58
C LEU A 35 -15.21 6.36 10.29
N SER A 36 -16.38 6.92 9.97
CA SER A 36 -17.48 6.16 9.38
C SER A 36 -17.20 5.81 7.90
N GLU A 37 -17.96 4.86 7.35
CA GLU A 37 -17.92 4.53 5.91
C GLU A 37 -18.12 5.78 5.04
N GLU A 38 -19.11 6.60 5.38
CA GLU A 38 -19.40 7.84 4.66
C GLU A 38 -18.23 8.83 4.72
N GLN A 39 -17.61 9.01 5.90
CA GLN A 39 -16.45 9.89 6.06
C GLN A 39 -15.24 9.38 5.28
N ALA A 40 -14.98 8.07 5.31
CA ALA A 40 -13.87 7.45 4.60
C ALA A 40 -14.01 7.55 3.06
N ALA A 41 -15.25 7.60 2.56
CA ALA A 41 -15.55 7.75 1.13
C ALA A 41 -15.57 9.22 0.65
N ARG A 42 -15.48 10.22 1.55
CA ARG A 42 -15.47 11.64 1.15
C ARG A 42 -14.26 11.98 0.30
N LYS A 43 -14.49 12.87 -0.69
CA LYS A 43 -13.48 13.49 -1.55
C LYS A 43 -13.40 14.99 -1.20
N PRO A 44 -12.78 15.37 -0.07
CA PRO A 44 -12.87 16.73 0.48
C PRO A 44 -11.89 17.73 -0.17
N THR A 45 -11.05 17.27 -1.08
CA THR A 45 -10.04 18.10 -1.78
C THR A 45 -10.45 18.31 -3.25
N VAL A 46 -9.62 19.02 -4.02
CA VAL A 46 -9.81 19.17 -5.48
C VAL A 46 -9.54 17.88 -6.25
N SER A 47 -9.00 16.86 -5.59
CA SER A 47 -8.73 15.54 -6.16
C SER A 47 -9.95 14.62 -6.01
N GLU A 48 -10.06 13.62 -6.87
CA GLU A 48 -11.05 12.56 -6.80
C GLU A 48 -10.69 11.46 -5.78
N LEU A 49 -9.61 11.62 -5.02
CA LEU A 49 -9.15 10.62 -4.05
C LEU A 49 -9.99 10.65 -2.76
N SER A 50 -10.26 9.46 -2.24
CA SER A 50 -10.84 9.22 -0.92
C SER A 50 -9.94 8.30 -0.09
N LEU A 51 -10.10 8.29 1.25
CA LEU A 51 -9.28 7.42 2.11
C LEU A 51 -9.54 5.94 1.84
N VAL A 52 -10.79 5.54 1.66
CA VAL A 52 -11.14 4.14 1.37
C VAL A 52 -10.65 3.73 -0.02
N GLY A 53 -10.70 4.61 -1.01
CA GLY A 53 -10.16 4.37 -2.34
C GLY A 53 -8.64 4.22 -2.32
N LEU A 54 -7.93 5.05 -1.56
CA LEU A 54 -6.48 4.92 -1.38
C LEU A 54 -6.10 3.58 -0.72
N LEU A 55 -6.82 3.17 0.33
CA LEU A 55 -6.60 1.87 0.98
C LEU A 55 -6.74 0.71 -0.01
N LYS A 56 -7.81 0.71 -0.81
CA LYS A 56 -8.04 -0.31 -1.85
C LYS A 56 -6.92 -0.31 -2.87
N HIS A 57 -6.62 0.86 -3.43
CA HIS A 57 -5.61 1.02 -4.48
C HIS A 57 -4.25 0.47 -4.06
N VAL A 58 -3.70 0.93 -2.94
CA VAL A 58 -2.37 0.48 -2.50
C VAL A 58 -2.33 -1.01 -2.19
N THR A 59 -3.44 -1.59 -1.74
CA THR A 59 -3.54 -3.02 -1.47
C THR A 59 -3.53 -3.84 -2.76
N GLU A 60 -4.32 -3.45 -3.76
CA GLU A 60 -4.32 -4.09 -5.09
C GLU A 60 -2.96 -3.95 -5.78
N VAL A 61 -2.33 -2.77 -5.71
CA VAL A 61 -0.99 -2.53 -6.25
C VAL A 61 0.04 -3.44 -5.60
N GLU A 62 0.05 -3.54 -4.28
CA GLU A 62 0.97 -4.42 -3.57
C GLU A 62 0.76 -5.89 -3.96
N GLN A 63 -0.49 -6.37 -3.95
CA GLN A 63 -0.80 -7.73 -4.36
C GLN A 63 -0.35 -8.01 -5.79
N SER A 64 -0.62 -7.09 -6.71
CA SER A 64 -0.22 -7.22 -8.12
C SER A 64 1.30 -7.29 -8.29
N TRP A 65 2.06 -6.46 -7.59
CA TRP A 65 3.52 -6.49 -7.67
C TRP A 65 4.13 -7.74 -7.05
N ILE A 66 3.68 -8.12 -5.86
CA ILE A 66 4.28 -9.25 -5.13
C ILE A 66 3.75 -10.58 -5.66
N MET A 67 2.43 -10.78 -5.66
CA MET A 67 1.86 -12.07 -6.04
C MET A 67 1.73 -12.20 -7.56
N GLY A 68 1.34 -11.14 -8.25
CA GLY A 68 1.19 -11.14 -9.69
C GLY A 68 2.52 -11.19 -10.43
N THR A 69 3.40 -10.25 -10.14
CA THR A 69 4.65 -10.06 -10.90
C THR A 69 5.79 -10.87 -10.30
N LEU A 70 6.12 -10.66 -9.02
CA LEU A 70 7.30 -11.27 -8.41
C LEU A 70 7.12 -12.77 -8.16
N ALA A 71 5.95 -13.20 -7.70
CA ALA A 71 5.65 -14.63 -7.46
C ALA A 71 5.11 -15.35 -8.71
N GLY A 72 4.80 -14.63 -9.79
CA GLY A 72 4.28 -15.21 -11.02
C GLY A 72 2.87 -15.80 -10.90
N ARG A 73 2.02 -15.25 -10.04
CA ARG A 73 0.65 -15.74 -9.77
C ARG A 73 -0.45 -14.75 -10.17
N PRO A 74 -0.50 -14.29 -11.42
CA PRO A 74 -1.45 -13.23 -11.84
C PRO A 74 -2.92 -13.62 -11.66
N ALA A 75 -3.25 -14.92 -11.69
CA ALA A 75 -4.63 -15.38 -11.47
C ALA A 75 -5.13 -15.18 -10.01
N GLU A 76 -4.23 -14.96 -9.07
CA GLU A 76 -4.55 -14.71 -7.66
C GLU A 76 -4.68 -13.20 -7.34
N THR A 77 -4.54 -12.34 -8.35
CA THR A 77 -4.53 -10.88 -8.18
C THR A 77 -5.69 -10.25 -8.96
N VAL A 78 -6.10 -9.06 -8.51
CA VAL A 78 -7.05 -8.25 -9.27
C VAL A 78 -6.35 -7.74 -10.53
N GLN A 79 -6.91 -8.06 -11.69
CA GLN A 79 -6.41 -7.62 -12.98
C GLN A 79 -7.09 -6.32 -13.38
N ARG A 80 -6.31 -5.24 -13.51
CA ARG A 80 -6.80 -3.93 -13.97
C ARG A 80 -6.31 -3.63 -15.38
N THR A 81 -7.20 -3.16 -16.24
CA THR A 81 -6.88 -2.58 -17.55
C THR A 81 -6.82 -1.06 -17.43
N LEU A 82 -6.37 -0.36 -18.48
CA LEU A 82 -6.44 1.10 -18.52
C LEU A 82 -7.87 1.62 -18.35
N GLU A 83 -8.86 0.89 -18.85
CA GLU A 83 -10.29 1.25 -18.74
C GLU A 83 -10.82 1.08 -17.32
N THR A 84 -10.36 0.05 -16.57
CA THR A 84 -10.84 -0.27 -15.23
C THR A 84 -9.91 0.21 -14.11
N LEU A 85 -8.81 0.90 -14.44
CA LEU A 85 -7.85 1.37 -13.44
C LEU A 85 -8.48 2.28 -12.39
N HIS A 86 -9.46 3.09 -12.80
CA HIS A 86 -10.17 4.00 -11.88
C HIS A 86 -10.94 3.25 -10.78
N GLU A 87 -11.40 2.01 -11.03
CA GLU A 87 -12.10 1.18 -10.04
C GLU A 87 -11.20 0.79 -8.86
N SER A 88 -9.87 0.87 -8.99
CA SER A 88 -8.96 0.65 -7.87
C SER A 88 -9.03 1.76 -6.83
N PHE A 89 -9.56 2.94 -7.17
CA PHE A 89 -9.69 4.09 -6.30
C PHE A 89 -11.10 4.28 -5.72
N GLU A 90 -12.00 3.36 -5.99
CA GLU A 90 -13.38 3.43 -5.50
C GLU A 90 -13.85 2.06 -4.98
N PRO A 91 -14.53 2.01 -3.82
CA PRO A 91 -15.20 0.78 -3.41
C PRO A 91 -16.22 0.35 -4.46
N VAL A 92 -16.31 -0.95 -4.72
CA VAL A 92 -17.30 -1.53 -5.65
C VAL A 92 -18.18 -2.54 -4.92
N GLY A 93 -19.46 -2.55 -5.26
CA GLY A 93 -20.43 -3.47 -4.66
C GLY A 93 -20.57 -3.30 -3.15
N GLU A 94 -20.34 -4.36 -2.39
CA GLU A 94 -20.47 -4.41 -0.92
C GLU A 94 -19.13 -4.22 -0.18
N GLU A 95 -18.11 -3.68 -0.81
CA GLU A 95 -16.83 -3.41 -0.15
C GLU A 95 -16.98 -2.37 0.95
N THR A 96 -16.50 -2.70 2.15
CA THR A 96 -16.50 -1.83 3.33
C THR A 96 -15.07 -1.50 3.77
N VAL A 97 -14.91 -0.44 4.56
CA VAL A 97 -13.62 -0.08 5.17
C VAL A 97 -13.04 -1.27 5.94
N ALA A 98 -13.85 -1.94 6.76
CA ALA A 98 -13.42 -3.09 7.54
C ALA A 98 -12.99 -4.27 6.65
N GLY A 99 -13.72 -4.52 5.56
CA GLY A 99 -13.39 -5.57 4.58
C GLY A 99 -12.06 -5.28 3.87
N LEU A 100 -11.84 -4.03 3.47
CA LEU A 100 -10.61 -3.58 2.81
C LEU A 100 -9.40 -3.55 3.75
N LEU A 101 -9.59 -3.20 5.04
CA LEU A 101 -8.54 -3.34 6.04
C LEU A 101 -8.13 -4.80 6.23
N GLY A 102 -9.10 -5.71 6.32
CA GLY A 102 -8.82 -7.15 6.37
C GLY A 102 -8.14 -7.68 5.10
N TYR A 103 -8.48 -7.12 3.93
CA TYR A 103 -7.79 -7.43 2.68
C TYR A 103 -6.33 -6.96 2.71
N GLN A 104 -6.06 -5.73 3.14
CA GLN A 104 -4.70 -5.22 3.30
C GLN A 104 -3.87 -6.09 4.26
N GLU A 105 -4.44 -6.53 5.38
CA GLU A 105 -3.74 -7.42 6.33
C GLU A 105 -3.36 -8.76 5.70
N ARG A 106 -4.24 -9.35 4.89
CA ARG A 106 -3.93 -10.60 4.18
C ARG A 106 -2.81 -10.40 3.18
N VAL A 107 -2.88 -9.33 2.37
CA VAL A 107 -1.85 -9.01 1.38
C VAL A 107 -0.52 -8.72 2.06
N ALA A 108 -0.51 -7.95 3.15
CA ALA A 108 0.70 -7.66 3.92
C ALA A 108 1.39 -8.93 4.44
N ARG A 109 0.62 -9.90 4.99
CA ARG A 109 1.17 -11.20 5.41
C ARG A 109 1.73 -11.99 4.23
N GLN A 110 1.00 -12.07 3.11
CA GLN A 110 1.47 -12.75 1.90
C GLN A 110 2.78 -12.12 1.37
N THR A 111 2.86 -10.81 1.35
CA THR A 111 4.07 -10.07 0.98
C THR A 111 5.23 -10.45 1.87
N GLU A 112 5.04 -10.39 3.19
CA GLU A 112 6.10 -10.68 4.16
C GLU A 112 6.57 -12.14 4.05
N GLU A 113 5.66 -13.10 4.03
CA GLU A 113 5.96 -14.52 3.88
C GLU A 113 6.74 -14.79 2.58
N TYR A 114 6.26 -14.25 1.47
CA TYR A 114 6.89 -14.47 0.17
C TYR A 114 8.28 -13.82 0.09
N VAL A 115 8.40 -12.56 0.46
CA VAL A 115 9.69 -11.85 0.43
C VAL A 115 10.71 -12.50 1.36
N ARG A 116 10.30 -13.00 2.54
CA ARG A 116 11.18 -13.74 3.45
C ARG A 116 11.62 -15.09 2.88
N SER A 117 10.83 -15.70 2.00
CA SER A 117 11.14 -16.98 1.36
C SER A 117 12.11 -16.88 0.17
N LEU A 118 12.34 -15.69 -0.38
CA LEU A 118 13.27 -15.49 -1.48
C LEU A 118 14.70 -15.83 -1.06
N PRO A 119 15.53 -16.40 -1.94
CA PRO A 119 16.94 -16.66 -1.62
C PRO A 119 17.69 -15.37 -1.32
N ASP A 120 17.48 -14.35 -2.15
CA ASP A 120 18.02 -12.99 -2.01
C ASP A 120 17.10 -11.98 -2.69
N LEU A 121 17.44 -10.69 -2.66
CA LEU A 121 16.68 -9.62 -3.30
C LEU A 121 17.14 -9.31 -4.74
N ASP A 122 18.12 -10.05 -5.25
CA ASP A 122 18.64 -9.94 -6.62
C ASP A 122 17.88 -10.88 -7.59
N VAL A 123 16.93 -11.67 -7.10
CA VAL A 123 15.99 -12.43 -7.95
C VAL A 123 15.36 -11.48 -8.95
N VAL A 124 15.49 -11.82 -10.25
CA VAL A 124 15.01 -10.99 -11.37
C VAL A 124 13.74 -11.59 -11.96
N VAL A 125 12.79 -10.72 -12.26
CA VAL A 125 11.56 -11.04 -13.01
C VAL A 125 11.38 -10.05 -14.14
N THR A 126 10.75 -10.50 -15.22
CA THR A 126 10.39 -9.62 -16.34
C THR A 126 9.01 -9.01 -16.08
N LEU A 127 8.94 -7.68 -16.08
CA LEU A 127 7.66 -6.96 -15.91
C LEU A 127 6.69 -7.29 -17.06
N PRO A 128 5.37 -7.27 -16.80
CA PRO A 128 4.36 -7.42 -17.84
C PRO A 128 4.52 -6.33 -18.92
N GLU A 129 4.04 -6.61 -20.12
CA GLU A 129 4.04 -5.60 -21.17
C GLU A 129 3.00 -4.52 -20.86
N ALA A 130 3.47 -3.25 -20.87
CA ALA A 130 2.60 -2.09 -20.69
C ALA A 130 3.22 -0.88 -21.38
N PRO A 131 2.38 0.07 -21.89
CA PRO A 131 2.87 1.22 -22.67
C PRO A 131 3.82 2.16 -21.91
N TRP A 132 3.77 2.12 -20.57
CA TRP A 132 4.61 2.98 -19.71
C TRP A 132 5.92 2.33 -19.26
N TYR A 133 6.16 1.04 -19.58
CA TYR A 133 7.43 0.41 -19.30
C TYR A 133 8.40 0.54 -20.48
N PRO A 134 9.71 0.67 -20.21
CA PRO A 134 10.72 0.63 -21.27
C PRO A 134 10.81 -0.78 -21.88
N GLU A 135 11.52 -0.90 -23.02
CA GLU A 135 11.77 -2.21 -23.65
C GLU A 135 12.51 -3.18 -22.71
N GLU A 136 13.50 -2.67 -21.97
CA GLU A 136 14.17 -3.44 -20.91
C GLU A 136 13.27 -3.51 -19.68
N ARG A 137 12.71 -4.70 -19.43
CA ARG A 137 11.70 -4.93 -18.41
C ARG A 137 12.15 -5.79 -17.23
N ASP A 138 13.39 -6.27 -17.24
CA ASP A 138 13.91 -7.08 -16.15
C ASP A 138 14.16 -6.23 -14.90
N ARG A 139 13.59 -6.65 -13.77
CA ARG A 139 13.70 -5.95 -12.49
C ARG A 139 13.94 -6.92 -11.35
N SER A 140 14.77 -6.50 -10.40
CA SER A 140 15.03 -7.29 -9.21
C SER A 140 13.90 -7.18 -8.18
N ALA A 141 13.79 -8.14 -7.26
CA ALA A 141 12.89 -8.07 -6.12
C ALA A 141 13.13 -6.80 -5.28
N ARG A 142 14.37 -6.38 -5.12
CA ARG A 142 14.74 -5.13 -4.46
C ARG A 142 14.09 -3.91 -5.13
N TRP A 143 14.18 -3.84 -6.46
CA TRP A 143 13.55 -2.75 -7.22
C TRP A 143 12.04 -2.73 -7.01
N ILE A 144 11.37 -3.88 -7.01
CA ILE A 144 9.94 -4.00 -6.76
C ILE A 144 9.56 -3.48 -5.36
N LEU A 145 10.31 -3.88 -4.33
CA LEU A 145 10.06 -3.41 -2.96
C LEU A 145 10.26 -1.90 -2.81
N LEU A 146 11.32 -1.34 -3.41
CA LEU A 146 11.55 0.11 -3.40
C LEU A 146 10.45 0.86 -4.14
N THR A 147 9.95 0.33 -5.26
CA THR A 147 8.82 0.90 -6.01
C THR A 147 7.54 0.88 -5.18
N LEU A 148 7.26 -0.21 -4.46
CA LEU A 148 6.12 -0.29 -3.55
C LEU A 148 6.22 0.70 -2.39
N ILE A 149 7.39 0.82 -1.77
CA ILE A 149 7.61 1.79 -0.68
C ILE A 149 7.35 3.21 -1.19
N GLN A 150 7.87 3.56 -2.37
CA GLN A 150 7.66 4.87 -3.00
C GLN A 150 6.18 5.13 -3.26
N GLU A 151 5.48 4.14 -3.82
CA GLU A 151 4.07 4.24 -4.19
C GLU A 151 3.18 4.42 -2.96
N VAL A 152 3.34 3.53 -1.96
CA VAL A 152 2.54 3.59 -0.73
C VAL A 152 2.86 4.86 0.08
N ALA A 153 4.12 5.31 0.14
CA ALA A 153 4.51 6.56 0.79
C ALA A 153 3.86 7.79 0.15
N ARG A 154 3.79 7.83 -1.19
CA ARG A 154 3.08 8.90 -1.91
C ARG A 154 1.62 8.95 -1.49
N HIS A 155 0.95 7.80 -1.45
CA HIS A 155 -0.46 7.71 -1.10
C HIS A 155 -0.71 7.91 0.40
N ALA A 156 0.23 7.57 1.27
CA ALA A 156 0.15 7.92 2.69
C ALA A 156 0.13 9.44 2.90
N GLY A 157 0.97 10.19 2.18
CA GLY A 157 0.91 11.66 2.20
C GLY A 157 -0.41 12.24 1.66
N HIS A 158 -1.00 11.64 0.62
CA HIS A 158 -2.34 12.01 0.16
C HIS A 158 -3.39 11.74 1.25
N ALA A 159 -3.30 10.59 1.92
CA ALA A 159 -4.22 10.23 2.99
C ALA A 159 -4.14 11.21 4.19
N ASP A 160 -2.96 11.68 4.56
CA ASP A 160 -2.77 12.70 5.60
C ASP A 160 -3.55 13.98 5.24
N ILE A 161 -3.37 14.50 4.02
CA ILE A 161 -4.05 15.72 3.56
C ILE A 161 -5.57 15.54 3.52
N ILE A 162 -6.06 14.40 3.04
CA ILE A 162 -7.49 14.09 3.00
C ILE A 162 -8.05 13.99 4.41
N ARG A 163 -7.35 13.34 5.34
CA ARG A 163 -7.77 13.24 6.74
C ARG A 163 -7.87 14.62 7.41
N GLU A 164 -6.87 15.47 7.24
CA GLU A 164 -6.89 16.83 7.75
C GLU A 164 -8.07 17.64 7.18
N ALA A 165 -8.42 17.43 5.91
CA ALA A 165 -9.57 18.08 5.28
C ALA A 165 -10.93 17.53 5.77
N ILE A 166 -10.99 16.30 6.30
CA ILE A 166 -12.22 15.71 6.85
C ILE A 166 -12.50 16.22 8.26
N ASP A 167 -11.52 16.19 9.18
CA ASP A 167 -11.74 16.46 10.61
C ASP A 167 -10.60 17.23 11.30
N GLY A 168 -9.59 17.67 10.57
CA GLY A 168 -8.46 18.45 11.09
C GLY A 168 -7.39 17.63 11.82
N LYS A 169 -7.52 16.31 11.91
CA LYS A 169 -6.53 15.46 12.58
C LYS A 169 -5.30 15.25 11.72
N THR A 170 -4.15 15.65 12.24
CA THR A 170 -2.86 15.42 11.61
C THR A 170 -2.36 14.01 11.87
N ALA A 171 -1.39 13.56 11.05
CA ALA A 171 -0.73 12.27 11.25
C ALA A 171 -0.14 12.09 12.67
N PHE A 172 0.35 13.16 13.31
CA PHE A 172 0.88 13.12 14.67
C PHE A 172 -0.21 12.79 15.70
N VAL A 173 -1.36 13.45 15.60
CA VAL A 173 -2.52 13.17 16.48
C VAL A 173 -2.97 11.72 16.33
N LEU A 174 -3.01 11.23 15.09
CA LEU A 174 -3.44 9.86 14.80
C LEU A 174 -2.44 8.79 15.30
N VAL A 175 -1.15 9.08 15.34
CA VAL A 175 -0.15 8.20 15.97
C VAL A 175 -0.40 8.09 17.48
N ASP A 176 -0.63 9.23 18.15
CA ASP A 176 -0.90 9.24 19.59
C ASP A 176 -2.22 8.52 19.93
N GLU A 177 -3.28 8.70 19.12
CA GLU A 177 -4.57 8.03 19.30
C GLU A 177 -4.51 6.52 19.02
N ALA A 178 -3.68 6.09 18.08
CA ALA A 178 -3.51 4.67 17.74
C ALA A 178 -2.78 3.87 18.83
N GLY A 179 -1.99 4.54 19.68
CA GLY A 179 -1.14 3.89 20.68
C GLY A 179 0.02 3.09 20.07
N ASP A 180 0.90 2.57 20.93
CA ASP A 180 2.13 1.85 20.54
C ASP A 180 1.92 0.53 19.76
N GLY A 181 0.69 0.13 19.49
CA GLY A 181 0.34 -1.15 18.87
C GLY A 181 -0.22 -1.09 17.44
N ALA A 182 -0.33 0.09 16.84
CA ALA A 182 -0.97 0.28 15.53
C ALA A 182 0.03 0.62 14.42
N VAL A 183 1.12 -0.12 14.35
CA VAL A 183 2.07 -0.09 13.21
C VAL A 183 1.74 -1.20 12.25
#